data_b7c4ad5a8e181d7aac54260ed3e4c39a
#
_entry.id   b7c4ad5a8e181d7aac54260ed3e4c39a
#
_cell.length_a   1.000
_cell.length_b   1.000
_cell.length_c   1.000
_cell.angle_alpha   90.00
_cell.angle_beta   90.00
_cell.angle_gamma   90.00
#
_symmetry.space_group_name_H-M   'P 1'
#
loop_
_entity.id
_entity.type
_entity.pdbx_description
1 polymer ?
#
loop_
_entity_poly.entity_id
_entity_poly.type
_entity_poly.pdbx_seq_one_letter_code
_entity_poly.pdbx_strand_id
1 'polypeptide(L)'
;MTPASLPAHRLGCATGLCLLVAIALTAAARPGDDGAAMADIEGRLAYEAAVALCADGDYDAALGRLCWIVSQWPASAWAARAADKLAELDILRDSPEPISGSTRAALVTFGTAFTTWLGVGTLILADADDEHAFGLALLGGPVAGLAYSLRATRATSLSDGQAALVNLGGVWGIWQGTGAAIVADASEKVGVGASMAGGLIGLGLSRAIVAGQPISSGDASLITAAGAWGTWLTLCGVLAADVDSSDAILVSAMLGGDAALLAAAGAGPAGISRARVRLINAGGMVGALYGWGATVLGEIDSKRGGWGAVGIGTVAGLAAGAYLTRDMDGGPSKADFFAAEAPTAALTVTPRLVAYSVPF
;
A
#
# COMPACT_ATOMS: atom_id res chain seq x y z
N MET A 1 18.01 25.22 26.68
CA MET A 1 17.68 23.91 26.11
C MET A 1 17.46 24.08 24.63
N THR A 2 18.47 23.78 23.85
CA THR A 2 18.49 23.90 22.39
C THR A 2 17.87 22.65 21.77
N PRO A 3 17.00 22.73 20.74
CA PRO A 3 16.47 21.56 20.07
C PRO A 3 17.57 20.91 19.21
N ALA A 4 17.76 19.61 19.42
CA ALA A 4 18.69 18.80 18.65
C ALA A 4 18.18 18.64 17.21
N SER A 5 19.00 19.13 16.28
CA SER A 5 18.82 18.93 14.83
C SER A 5 19.05 17.46 14.49
N LEU A 6 18.02 16.77 13.98
CA LEU A 6 18.13 15.45 13.38
C LEU A 6 18.87 15.54 12.03
N PRO A 7 19.74 14.59 11.71
CA PRO A 7 20.59 14.69 10.52
C PRO A 7 19.79 14.38 9.22
N ALA A 8 19.75 15.37 8.34
CA ALA A 8 19.22 15.29 6.96
C ALA A 8 20.13 14.47 6.00
N HIS A 9 20.73 13.35 6.45
CA HIS A 9 21.84 12.72 5.73
C HIS A 9 21.51 11.42 4.99
N ARG A 10 20.24 11.00 4.85
CA ARG A 10 19.95 9.73 4.15
C ARG A 10 19.26 9.82 2.80
N LEU A 11 18.79 11.01 2.37
CA LEU A 11 18.17 11.17 1.04
C LEU A 11 19.14 11.68 -0.04
N GLY A 12 20.30 12.21 0.33
CA GLY A 12 21.32 12.65 -0.63
C GLY A 12 22.09 11.52 -1.33
N CYS A 13 21.99 10.27 -0.85
CA CYS A 13 22.76 9.18 -1.43
C CYS A 13 22.20 8.59 -2.73
N ALA A 14 20.89 8.61 -2.93
CA ALA A 14 20.31 8.04 -4.16
C ALA A 14 20.52 8.94 -5.37
N THR A 15 20.32 10.24 -5.22
CA THR A 15 20.60 11.24 -6.28
C THR A 15 22.09 11.44 -6.51
N GLY A 16 22.90 11.41 -5.45
CA GLY A 16 24.35 11.50 -5.56
C GLY A 16 24.99 10.27 -6.20
N LEU A 17 24.43 9.08 -5.98
CA LEU A 17 24.94 7.83 -6.57
C LEU A 17 24.64 7.76 -8.07
N CYS A 18 23.47 8.18 -8.52
CA CYS A 18 23.14 8.28 -9.94
C CYS A 18 24.06 9.29 -10.67
N LEU A 19 24.40 10.40 -10.04
CA LEU A 19 25.30 11.40 -10.64
C LEU A 19 26.76 10.92 -10.70
N LEU A 20 27.25 10.21 -9.67
CA LEU A 20 28.62 9.68 -9.63
C LEU A 20 28.83 8.49 -10.57
N VAL A 21 27.81 7.63 -10.74
CA VAL A 21 27.85 6.53 -11.72
C VAL A 21 27.80 7.09 -13.15
N ALA A 22 27.09 8.18 -13.41
CA ALA A 22 27.09 8.86 -14.71
C ALA A 22 28.46 9.43 -15.08
N ILE A 23 29.22 9.94 -14.10
CA ILE A 23 30.56 10.52 -14.34
C ILE A 23 31.63 9.43 -14.53
N ALA A 24 31.50 8.27 -13.92
CA ALA A 24 32.48 7.18 -14.02
C ALA A 24 32.38 6.36 -15.34
N LEU A 25 31.25 6.40 -16.06
CA LEU A 25 31.00 5.67 -17.30
C LEU A 25 31.33 6.46 -18.59
N THR A 26 31.75 7.71 -18.50
CA THR A 26 32.06 8.55 -19.68
C THR A 26 33.41 8.21 -20.37
N ALA A 27 34.12 7.18 -19.93
CA ALA A 27 35.47 6.84 -20.43
C ALA A 27 35.56 5.68 -21.42
N ALA A 28 34.44 5.04 -21.80
CA ALA A 28 34.52 3.86 -22.67
C ALA A 28 33.53 3.93 -23.86
N ALA A 29 34.11 3.92 -25.05
CA ALA A 29 33.56 3.70 -26.36
C ALA A 29 32.83 4.89 -27.02
N ARG A 30 33.47 5.48 -28.05
CA ARG A 30 32.78 6.22 -29.11
C ARG A 30 32.04 5.19 -29.97
N PRO A 31 30.70 5.19 -29.99
CA PRO A 31 29.97 4.44 -31.01
C PRO A 31 30.20 5.06 -32.38
N GLY A 32 30.30 4.25 -33.42
CA GLY A 32 30.23 4.76 -34.79
C GLY A 32 28.91 5.49 -35.05
N ASP A 33 28.85 6.30 -36.12
CA ASP A 33 27.70 7.18 -36.40
C ASP A 33 26.34 6.46 -36.38
N ASP A 34 26.29 5.19 -36.78
CA ASP A 34 25.05 4.36 -36.75
C ASP A 34 24.59 4.04 -35.32
N GLY A 35 25.52 3.87 -34.40
CA GLY A 35 25.21 3.62 -33.00
C GLY A 35 24.67 4.85 -32.26
N ALA A 36 25.10 6.05 -32.66
CA ALA A 36 24.61 7.30 -32.09
C ALA A 36 23.16 7.62 -32.55
N ALA A 37 22.85 7.35 -33.83
CA ALA A 37 21.49 7.52 -34.36
C ALA A 37 20.49 6.54 -33.71
N MET A 38 20.89 5.29 -33.47
CA MET A 38 20.04 4.29 -32.80
C MET A 38 19.79 4.70 -31.32
N ALA A 39 20.84 5.12 -30.61
CA ALA A 39 20.72 5.59 -29.23
C ALA A 39 19.81 6.82 -29.10
N ASP A 40 19.78 7.71 -30.11
CA ASP A 40 18.90 8.87 -30.11
C ASP A 40 17.41 8.46 -30.28
N ILE A 41 17.12 7.50 -31.18
CA ILE A 41 15.77 6.97 -31.39
C ILE A 41 15.27 6.25 -30.13
N GLU A 42 16.09 5.36 -29.56
CA GLU A 42 15.76 4.60 -28.37
C GLU A 42 15.54 5.53 -27.16
N GLY A 43 16.40 6.52 -26.97
CA GLY A 43 16.30 7.52 -25.91
C GLY A 43 15.01 8.34 -26.01
N ARG A 44 14.62 8.72 -27.24
CA ARG A 44 13.37 9.44 -27.49
C ARG A 44 12.16 8.61 -27.09
N LEU A 45 12.05 7.38 -27.60
CA LEU A 45 10.92 6.50 -27.33
C LEU A 45 10.79 6.20 -25.85
N ALA A 46 11.91 5.94 -25.18
CA ALA A 46 11.92 5.72 -23.72
C ALA A 46 11.45 6.95 -22.95
N TYR A 47 11.84 8.16 -23.39
CA TYR A 47 11.40 9.41 -22.78
C TYR A 47 9.90 9.67 -22.99
N GLU A 48 9.40 9.49 -24.20
CA GLU A 48 7.98 9.64 -24.54
C GLU A 48 7.12 8.67 -23.69
N ALA A 49 7.58 7.42 -23.52
CA ALA A 49 6.92 6.44 -22.67
C ALA A 49 6.94 6.85 -21.18
N ALA A 50 8.04 7.43 -20.69
CA ALA A 50 8.10 7.94 -19.32
C ALA A 50 7.14 9.12 -19.11
N VAL A 51 7.01 10.01 -20.10
CA VAL A 51 6.05 11.14 -20.05
C VAL A 51 4.61 10.64 -20.07
N ALA A 52 4.30 9.60 -20.85
CA ALA A 52 2.98 8.97 -20.84
C ALA A 52 2.64 8.39 -19.47
N LEU A 53 3.56 7.69 -18.83
CA LEU A 53 3.39 7.18 -17.46
C LEU A 53 3.12 8.31 -16.45
N CYS A 54 3.79 9.47 -16.59
CA CYS A 54 3.49 10.64 -15.77
C CYS A 54 2.04 11.15 -15.99
N ALA A 55 1.57 11.14 -17.25
CA ALA A 55 0.21 11.57 -17.57
C ALA A 55 -0.85 10.60 -17.01
N ASP A 56 -0.54 9.30 -16.93
CA ASP A 56 -1.37 8.27 -16.33
C ASP A 56 -1.30 8.24 -14.79
N GLY A 57 -0.43 9.06 -14.20
CA GLY A 57 -0.24 9.13 -12.74
C GLY A 57 0.65 8.03 -12.15
N ASP A 58 1.30 7.23 -13.00
CA ASP A 58 2.24 6.18 -12.57
C ASP A 58 3.66 6.78 -12.44
N TYR A 59 3.83 7.62 -11.43
CA TYR A 59 5.09 8.33 -11.20
C TYR A 59 6.26 7.41 -10.84
N ASP A 60 6.02 6.28 -10.18
CA ASP A 60 7.07 5.34 -9.79
C ASP A 60 7.67 4.65 -11.01
N ALA A 61 6.83 4.20 -11.94
CA ALA A 61 7.29 3.64 -13.21
C ALA A 61 7.98 4.69 -14.09
N ALA A 62 7.46 5.93 -14.11
CA ALA A 62 8.05 7.05 -14.83
C ALA A 62 9.46 7.38 -14.30
N LEU A 63 9.62 7.48 -12.97
CA LEU A 63 10.91 7.72 -12.32
C LEU A 63 11.92 6.62 -12.68
N GLY A 64 11.52 5.35 -12.62
CA GLY A 64 12.37 4.23 -13.00
C GLY A 64 12.87 4.35 -14.45
N ARG A 65 12.00 4.70 -15.39
CA ARG A 65 12.37 4.90 -16.82
C ARG A 65 13.28 6.11 -17.03
N LEU A 66 13.00 7.22 -16.40
CA LEU A 66 13.84 8.43 -16.51
C LEU A 66 15.24 8.18 -15.95
N CYS A 67 15.37 7.54 -14.78
CA CYS A 67 16.66 7.14 -14.22
C CYS A 67 17.41 6.18 -15.16
N TRP A 68 16.70 5.24 -15.78
CA TRP A 68 17.28 4.33 -16.74
C TRP A 68 17.85 5.05 -17.96
N ILE A 69 17.12 6.03 -18.55
CA ILE A 69 17.61 6.85 -19.68
C ILE A 69 18.92 7.55 -19.33
N VAL A 70 18.99 8.20 -18.15
CA VAL A 70 20.18 8.89 -17.68
C VAL A 70 21.37 7.92 -17.51
N SER A 71 21.12 6.69 -17.06
CA SER A 71 22.16 5.69 -16.86
C SER A 71 22.65 5.03 -18.14
N GLN A 72 21.77 4.84 -19.14
CA GLN A 72 22.13 4.15 -20.39
C GLN A 72 22.82 5.07 -21.40
N TRP A 73 22.38 6.31 -21.49
CA TRP A 73 22.88 7.28 -22.48
C TRP A 73 23.26 8.63 -21.85
N PRO A 74 24.22 8.65 -20.90
CA PRO A 74 24.49 9.85 -20.10
C PRO A 74 24.91 11.09 -20.91
N ALA A 75 25.44 10.89 -22.12
CA ALA A 75 25.85 11.97 -23.02
C ALA A 75 24.78 12.35 -24.06
N SER A 76 23.59 11.73 -24.05
CA SER A 76 22.52 12.01 -25.00
C SER A 76 21.70 13.24 -24.62
N ALA A 77 21.07 13.88 -25.60
CA ALA A 77 20.13 14.96 -25.37
C ALA A 77 18.91 14.49 -24.56
N TRP A 78 18.58 13.20 -24.64
CA TRP A 78 17.48 12.58 -23.91
C TRP A 78 17.79 12.37 -22.44
N ALA A 79 19.05 12.07 -22.10
CA ALA A 79 19.49 12.02 -20.70
C ALA A 79 19.38 13.40 -20.02
N ALA A 80 19.74 14.47 -20.73
CA ALA A 80 19.56 15.82 -20.21
C ALA A 80 18.07 16.13 -19.96
N ARG A 81 17.19 15.83 -20.93
CA ARG A 81 15.74 16.01 -20.77
C ARG A 81 15.16 15.13 -19.67
N ALA A 82 15.64 13.87 -19.54
CA ALA A 82 15.22 12.99 -18.46
C ALA A 82 15.67 13.51 -17.09
N ALA A 83 16.86 14.08 -16.99
CA ALA A 83 17.35 14.71 -15.76
C ALA A 83 16.52 15.96 -15.39
N ASP A 84 16.18 16.80 -16.37
CA ASP A 84 15.31 17.96 -16.15
C ASP A 84 13.92 17.51 -15.67
N LYS A 85 13.37 16.45 -16.30
CA LYS A 85 12.07 15.88 -15.89
C LYS A 85 12.10 15.23 -14.52
N LEU A 86 13.21 14.57 -14.15
CA LEU A 86 13.43 14.06 -12.80
C LEU A 86 13.47 15.18 -11.78
N ALA A 87 14.15 16.29 -12.08
CA ALA A 87 14.17 17.46 -11.21
C ALA A 87 12.77 18.10 -11.06
N GLU A 88 11.98 18.15 -12.14
CA GLU A 88 10.59 18.61 -12.09
C GLU A 88 9.73 17.69 -11.21
N LEU A 89 9.87 16.38 -11.36
CA LEU A 89 9.14 15.39 -10.55
C LEU A 89 9.56 15.43 -9.07
N ASP A 90 10.83 15.72 -8.79
CA ASP A 90 11.33 15.89 -7.42
C ASP A 90 10.76 17.17 -6.78
N ILE A 91 10.66 18.25 -7.54
CA ILE A 91 9.99 19.48 -7.10
C ILE A 91 8.49 19.23 -6.86
N LEU A 92 7.84 18.47 -7.72
CA LEU A 92 6.42 18.09 -7.56
C LEU A 92 6.22 17.15 -6.36
N ARG A 93 7.19 16.26 -6.10
CA ARG A 93 7.20 15.38 -4.93
C ARG A 93 7.33 16.13 -3.62
N ASP A 94 8.11 17.20 -3.58
CA ASP A 94 8.28 18.08 -2.42
C ASP A 94 7.14 19.11 -2.28
N SER A 95 6.38 19.33 -3.34
CA SER A 95 5.17 20.16 -3.30
C SER A 95 4.06 19.35 -2.60
N PRO A 96 3.27 19.98 -1.72
CA PRO A 96 2.11 19.28 -1.13
C PRO A 96 1.10 18.99 -2.25
N GLU A 97 1.20 17.79 -2.84
CA GLU A 97 0.21 17.34 -3.80
C GLU A 97 -1.17 17.33 -3.15
N PRO A 98 -2.20 17.85 -3.82
CA PRO A 98 -3.55 17.67 -3.34
C PRO A 98 -3.84 16.16 -3.27
N ILE A 99 -4.31 15.69 -2.11
CA ILE A 99 -4.69 14.31 -1.87
C ILE A 99 -5.49 13.78 -3.06
N SER A 100 -5.17 12.59 -3.57
CA SER A 100 -5.95 11.95 -4.64
C SER A 100 -7.44 11.88 -4.25
N GLY A 101 -8.33 11.95 -5.22
CA GLY A 101 -9.77 11.89 -4.97
C GLY A 101 -10.16 10.61 -4.23
N SER A 102 -9.50 9.48 -4.52
CA SER A 102 -9.73 8.19 -3.86
C SER A 102 -9.28 8.20 -2.41
N THR A 103 -8.12 8.77 -2.12
CA THR A 103 -7.58 8.90 -0.75
C THR A 103 -8.47 9.81 0.08
N ARG A 104 -8.88 10.93 -0.49
CA ARG A 104 -9.80 11.84 0.19
C ARG A 104 -11.13 11.16 0.50
N ALA A 105 -11.69 10.42 -0.44
CA ALA A 105 -12.91 9.65 -0.22
C ALA A 105 -12.73 8.62 0.91
N ALA A 106 -11.61 7.88 0.94
CA ALA A 106 -11.33 6.90 1.99
C ALA A 106 -11.20 7.55 3.38
N LEU A 107 -10.48 8.67 3.50
CA LEU A 107 -10.34 9.41 4.76
C LEU A 107 -11.68 9.98 5.22
N VAL A 108 -12.48 10.54 4.29
CA VAL A 108 -13.79 11.10 4.60
C VAL A 108 -14.76 10.00 5.04
N THR A 109 -14.80 8.87 4.35
CA THR A 109 -15.67 7.73 4.71
C THR A 109 -15.31 7.19 6.09
N PHE A 110 -14.02 6.93 6.33
CA PHE A 110 -13.56 6.47 7.64
C PHE A 110 -13.86 7.49 8.74
N GLY A 111 -13.51 8.76 8.53
CA GLY A 111 -13.72 9.82 9.51
C GLY A 111 -15.20 10.03 9.83
N THR A 112 -16.08 9.89 8.83
CA THR A 112 -17.54 9.94 9.02
C THR A 112 -18.03 8.80 9.90
N ALA A 113 -17.64 7.56 9.59
CA ALA A 113 -18.01 6.38 10.37
C ALA A 113 -17.47 6.46 11.80
N PHE A 114 -16.19 6.84 11.94
CA PHE A 114 -15.53 6.96 13.24
C PHE A 114 -16.16 8.05 14.13
N THR A 115 -16.50 9.21 13.56
CA THR A 115 -17.18 10.29 14.30
C THR A 115 -18.57 9.87 14.75
N THR A 116 -19.30 9.14 13.89
CA THR A 116 -20.61 8.58 14.26
C THR A 116 -20.47 7.59 15.43
N TRP A 117 -19.46 6.69 15.35
CA TRP A 117 -19.13 5.78 16.46
C TRP A 117 -18.80 6.52 17.75
N LEU A 118 -18.00 7.59 17.68
CA LEU A 118 -17.69 8.42 18.85
C LEU A 118 -18.94 9.07 19.43
N GLY A 119 -19.86 9.57 18.58
CA GLY A 119 -21.13 10.16 19.01
C GLY A 119 -22.01 9.17 19.78
N VAL A 120 -22.23 8.00 19.19
CA VAL A 120 -23.02 6.92 19.83
C VAL A 120 -22.33 6.43 21.10
N GLY A 121 -21.04 6.18 21.06
CA GLY A 121 -20.27 5.75 22.23
C GLY A 121 -20.32 6.76 23.38
N THR A 122 -20.31 8.06 23.07
CA THR A 122 -20.44 9.10 24.10
C THR A 122 -21.78 9.03 24.81
N LEU A 123 -22.88 8.76 24.11
CA LEU A 123 -24.20 8.58 24.74
C LEU A 123 -24.23 7.36 25.65
N ILE A 124 -23.62 6.25 25.23
CA ILE A 124 -23.50 5.03 26.06
C ILE A 124 -22.69 5.33 27.35
N LEU A 125 -21.59 6.06 27.22
CA LEU A 125 -20.77 6.46 28.39
C LEU A 125 -21.50 7.40 29.33
N ALA A 126 -22.40 8.24 28.81
CA ALA A 126 -23.18 9.21 29.57
C ALA A 126 -24.48 8.62 30.17
N ASP A 127 -24.74 7.31 30.04
CA ASP A 127 -26.02 6.68 30.46
C ASP A 127 -27.25 7.34 29.84
N ALA A 128 -27.14 7.77 28.60
CA ALA A 128 -28.28 8.36 27.92
C ALA A 128 -29.33 7.27 27.59
N ASP A 129 -30.50 7.37 28.19
CA ASP A 129 -31.63 6.45 27.94
C ASP A 129 -32.64 7.02 26.89
N ASP A 130 -32.36 8.21 26.38
CA ASP A 130 -33.27 8.91 25.46
C ASP A 130 -33.07 8.41 24.02
N GLU A 131 -34.05 7.72 23.48
CA GLU A 131 -34.07 7.22 22.09
C GLU A 131 -33.88 8.35 21.05
N HIS A 132 -34.35 9.56 21.35
CA HIS A 132 -34.19 10.72 20.48
C HIS A 132 -32.73 11.16 20.43
N ALA A 133 -31.98 11.10 21.55
CA ALA A 133 -30.58 11.40 21.59
C ALA A 133 -29.77 10.41 20.71
N PHE A 134 -30.08 9.11 20.78
CA PHE A 134 -29.49 8.12 19.88
C PHE A 134 -29.84 8.34 18.42
N GLY A 135 -31.13 8.66 18.13
CA GLY A 135 -31.56 9.03 16.79
C GLY A 135 -30.81 10.25 16.25
N LEU A 136 -30.62 11.28 17.07
CA LEU A 136 -29.86 12.48 16.70
C LEU A 136 -28.36 12.16 16.47
N ALA A 137 -27.76 11.29 17.28
CA ALA A 137 -26.38 10.88 17.08
C ALA A 137 -26.18 10.08 15.78
N LEU A 138 -27.15 9.19 15.46
CA LEU A 138 -27.11 8.40 14.22
C LEU A 138 -27.37 9.24 12.98
N LEU A 139 -28.16 10.29 13.04
CA LEU A 139 -28.43 11.19 11.92
C LEU A 139 -27.42 12.34 11.85
N GLY A 140 -27.10 12.93 12.98
CA GLY A 140 -26.18 14.07 13.09
C GLY A 140 -24.71 13.68 13.01
N GLY A 141 -24.36 12.52 13.55
CA GLY A 141 -22.97 12.00 13.54
C GLY A 141 -22.38 11.91 12.15
N PRO A 142 -23.04 11.27 11.17
CA PRO A 142 -22.55 11.24 9.79
C PRO A 142 -22.41 12.62 9.17
N VAL A 143 -23.37 13.52 9.41
CA VAL A 143 -23.32 14.89 8.86
C VAL A 143 -22.15 15.67 9.45
N ALA A 144 -22.00 15.64 10.76
CA ALA A 144 -20.90 16.30 11.46
C ALA A 144 -19.55 15.68 11.07
N GLY A 145 -19.47 14.35 11.03
CA GLY A 145 -18.29 13.60 10.62
C GLY A 145 -17.86 13.89 9.18
N LEU A 146 -18.83 13.95 8.25
CA LEU A 146 -18.59 14.32 6.86
C LEU A 146 -18.05 15.75 6.76
N ALA A 147 -18.72 16.71 7.40
CA ALA A 147 -18.32 18.12 7.38
C ALA A 147 -16.92 18.32 7.97
N TYR A 148 -16.63 17.68 9.12
CA TYR A 148 -15.33 17.71 9.76
C TYR A 148 -14.25 17.09 8.87
N SER A 149 -14.49 15.88 8.35
CA SER A 149 -13.53 15.15 7.54
C SER A 149 -13.23 15.85 6.21
N LEU A 150 -14.26 16.43 5.56
CA LEU A 150 -14.08 17.25 4.36
C LEU A 150 -13.23 18.49 4.65
N ARG A 151 -13.43 19.14 5.80
CA ARG A 151 -12.63 20.29 6.21
C ARG A 151 -11.20 19.88 6.55
N ALA A 152 -11.02 18.84 7.34
CA ALA A 152 -9.71 18.34 7.77
C ALA A 152 -8.85 17.89 6.58
N THR A 153 -9.46 17.29 5.56
CA THR A 153 -8.75 16.83 4.36
C THR A 153 -8.42 17.91 3.34
N ARG A 154 -8.94 19.16 3.50
CA ARG A 154 -8.63 20.26 2.57
C ARG A 154 -7.17 20.74 2.65
N ALA A 155 -6.56 20.65 3.83
CA ALA A 155 -5.22 21.13 4.11
C ALA A 155 -4.21 19.99 4.38
N THR A 156 -4.56 18.76 4.05
CA THR A 156 -3.72 17.60 4.36
C THR A 156 -2.97 17.15 3.12
N SER A 157 -1.66 17.01 3.24
CA SER A 157 -0.76 16.46 2.20
C SER A 157 -0.35 15.02 2.56
N LEU A 158 -1.31 14.10 2.65
CA LEU A 158 -1.03 12.68 2.89
C LEU A 158 -0.98 11.92 1.55
N SER A 159 0.01 11.06 1.37
CA SER A 159 -0.03 10.10 0.27
C SER A 159 -1.13 9.06 0.48
N ASP A 160 -1.49 8.34 -0.59
CA ASP A 160 -2.47 7.24 -0.52
C ASP A 160 -2.07 6.18 0.53
N GLY A 161 -0.78 5.84 0.59
CA GLY A 161 -0.26 4.91 1.57
C GLY A 161 -0.34 5.43 3.01
N GLN A 162 0.04 6.69 3.22
CA GLN A 162 -0.05 7.32 4.54
C GLN A 162 -1.50 7.36 5.05
N ALA A 163 -2.44 7.75 4.19
CA ALA A 163 -3.86 7.80 4.55
C ALA A 163 -4.41 6.42 4.89
N ALA A 164 -4.02 5.38 4.15
CA ALA A 164 -4.42 4.01 4.44
C ALA A 164 -3.91 3.55 5.81
N LEU A 165 -2.66 3.87 6.17
CA LEU A 165 -2.10 3.51 7.49
C LEU A 165 -2.71 4.33 8.63
N VAL A 166 -3.09 5.59 8.41
CA VAL A 166 -3.83 6.38 9.41
C VAL A 166 -5.19 5.74 9.70
N ASN A 167 -5.94 5.36 8.66
CA ASN A 167 -7.21 4.66 8.83
C ASN A 167 -7.01 3.30 9.52
N LEU A 168 -5.97 2.55 9.12
CA LEU A 168 -5.61 1.29 9.80
C LEU A 168 -5.36 1.51 11.28
N GLY A 169 -4.59 2.53 11.65
CA GLY A 169 -4.31 2.83 13.05
C GLY A 169 -5.57 3.07 13.87
N GLY A 170 -6.57 3.77 13.31
CA GLY A 170 -7.86 3.95 13.95
C GLY A 170 -8.62 2.65 14.17
N VAL A 171 -8.75 1.82 13.11
CA VAL A 171 -9.42 0.51 13.20
C VAL A 171 -8.68 -0.43 14.15
N TRP A 172 -7.35 -0.48 14.04
CA TRP A 172 -6.51 -1.33 14.87
C TRP A 172 -6.58 -0.93 16.34
N GLY A 173 -6.59 0.39 16.60
CA GLY A 173 -6.76 0.90 17.96
C GLY A 173 -8.11 0.53 18.58
N ILE A 174 -9.21 0.59 17.81
CA ILE A 174 -10.52 0.10 18.25
C ILE A 174 -10.43 -1.38 18.61
N TRP A 175 -9.84 -2.20 17.73
CA TRP A 175 -9.65 -3.64 17.94
C TRP A 175 -8.87 -3.91 19.25
N GLN A 176 -7.76 -3.24 19.46
CA GLN A 176 -6.93 -3.40 20.65
C GLN A 176 -7.66 -2.94 21.93
N GLY A 177 -8.32 -1.79 21.88
CA GLY A 177 -9.08 -1.28 23.03
C GLY A 177 -10.24 -2.19 23.42
N THR A 178 -10.98 -2.71 22.43
CA THR A 178 -12.07 -3.66 22.64
C THR A 178 -11.54 -4.98 23.20
N GLY A 179 -10.51 -5.55 22.59
CA GLY A 179 -9.91 -6.81 23.02
C GLY A 179 -9.36 -6.74 24.44
N ALA A 180 -8.67 -5.65 24.79
CA ALA A 180 -8.16 -5.42 26.13
C ALA A 180 -9.29 -5.35 27.18
N ALA A 181 -10.40 -4.70 26.85
CA ALA A 181 -11.55 -4.60 27.75
C ALA A 181 -12.24 -5.97 27.95
N ILE A 182 -12.35 -6.78 26.89
CA ILE A 182 -12.91 -8.16 26.98
C ILE A 182 -12.02 -9.01 27.90
N VAL A 183 -10.71 -9.01 27.69
CA VAL A 183 -9.75 -9.78 28.51
C VAL A 183 -9.75 -9.34 29.97
N ALA A 184 -10.02 -8.06 30.22
CA ALA A 184 -10.12 -7.51 31.58
C ALA A 184 -11.49 -7.75 32.25
N ASP A 185 -12.40 -8.47 31.60
CA ASP A 185 -13.80 -8.67 32.06
C ASP A 185 -14.47 -7.32 32.43
N ALA A 186 -14.18 -6.31 31.62
CA ALA A 186 -14.63 -4.95 31.89
C ALA A 186 -16.12 -4.78 31.55
N SER A 187 -16.79 -3.87 32.26
CA SER A 187 -18.18 -3.54 31.95
C SER A 187 -18.33 -3.00 30.52
N GLU A 188 -19.54 -3.09 29.96
CA GLU A 188 -19.87 -2.61 28.61
C GLU A 188 -19.41 -1.16 28.36
N LYS A 189 -19.64 -0.28 29.33
CA LYS A 189 -19.17 1.12 29.27
C LYS A 189 -17.67 1.24 29.16
N VAL A 190 -16.94 0.51 30.01
CA VAL A 190 -15.48 0.49 29.96
C VAL A 190 -15.01 -0.06 28.62
N GLY A 191 -15.69 -1.06 28.07
CA GLY A 191 -15.42 -1.61 26.75
C GLY A 191 -15.59 -0.58 25.63
N VAL A 192 -16.70 0.15 25.64
CA VAL A 192 -16.96 1.25 24.69
C VAL A 192 -15.91 2.35 24.85
N GLY A 193 -15.63 2.77 26.08
CA GLY A 193 -14.61 3.79 26.37
C GLY A 193 -13.22 3.38 25.92
N ALA A 194 -12.83 2.13 26.18
CA ALA A 194 -11.53 1.57 25.77
C ALA A 194 -11.40 1.50 24.24
N SER A 195 -12.47 1.10 23.52
CA SER A 195 -12.47 1.07 22.07
C SER A 195 -12.38 2.48 21.46
N MET A 196 -13.08 3.47 22.03
CA MET A 196 -13.00 4.87 21.58
C MET A 196 -11.59 5.44 21.84
N ALA A 197 -11.05 5.26 23.04
CA ALA A 197 -9.72 5.70 23.41
C ALA A 197 -8.65 5.03 22.52
N GLY A 198 -8.75 3.71 22.34
CA GLY A 198 -7.87 2.94 21.48
C GLY A 198 -7.87 3.47 20.05
N GLY A 199 -9.06 3.71 19.48
CA GLY A 199 -9.20 4.27 18.14
C GLY A 199 -8.59 5.66 18.00
N LEU A 200 -8.78 6.56 18.96
CA LEU A 200 -8.19 7.90 18.97
C LEU A 200 -6.65 7.84 19.11
N ILE A 201 -6.15 7.00 20.02
CA ILE A 201 -4.72 6.77 20.21
C ILE A 201 -4.11 6.19 18.93
N GLY A 202 -4.75 5.18 18.34
CA GLY A 202 -4.31 4.55 17.10
C GLY A 202 -4.23 5.53 15.93
N LEU A 203 -5.24 6.40 15.76
CA LEU A 203 -5.23 7.48 14.77
C LEU A 203 -4.09 8.47 15.01
N GLY A 204 -3.92 8.93 16.25
CA GLY A 204 -2.88 9.89 16.59
C GLY A 204 -1.48 9.32 16.40
N LEU A 205 -1.25 8.09 16.86
CA LEU A 205 0.02 7.40 16.76
C LEU A 205 0.39 7.10 15.30
N SER A 206 -0.54 6.52 14.54
CA SER A 206 -0.30 6.25 13.12
C SER A 206 -0.01 7.52 12.33
N ARG A 207 -0.75 8.60 12.58
CA ARG A 207 -0.50 9.92 11.98
C ARG A 207 0.91 10.44 12.30
N ALA A 208 1.37 10.27 13.54
CA ALA A 208 2.71 10.67 13.95
C ALA A 208 3.80 9.81 13.30
N ILE A 209 3.58 8.50 13.18
CA ILE A 209 4.53 7.56 12.59
C ILE A 209 4.69 7.80 11.08
N VAL A 210 3.57 8.00 10.36
CA VAL A 210 3.63 8.16 8.90
C VAL A 210 4.07 9.56 8.48
N ALA A 211 4.12 10.53 9.39
CA ALA A 211 4.52 11.90 9.08
C ALA A 211 5.95 11.92 8.51
N GLY A 212 6.09 12.44 7.30
CA GLY A 212 7.39 12.54 6.62
C GLY A 212 7.97 11.21 6.11
N GLN A 213 7.21 10.11 6.17
CA GLN A 213 7.64 8.82 5.63
C GLN A 213 7.09 8.65 4.21
N PRO A 214 7.92 8.29 3.21
CA PRO A 214 7.46 7.94 1.88
C PRO A 214 6.86 6.52 1.91
N ILE A 215 5.53 6.44 2.04
CA ILE A 215 4.80 5.16 2.11
C ILE A 215 3.97 5.01 0.85
N SER A 216 4.24 3.96 0.07
CA SER A 216 3.45 3.61 -1.10
C SER A 216 2.10 2.99 -0.72
N SER A 217 1.14 3.04 -1.63
CA SER A 217 -0.16 2.37 -1.42
C SER A 217 -0.03 0.84 -1.37
N GLY A 218 1.01 0.28 -2.00
CA GLY A 218 1.34 -1.12 -1.96
C GLY A 218 1.90 -1.53 -0.60
N ASP A 219 2.88 -0.78 -0.06
CA ASP A 219 3.45 -1.04 1.26
C ASP A 219 2.38 -0.94 2.35
N ALA A 220 1.52 0.10 2.30
CA ALA A 220 0.40 0.22 3.24
C ALA A 220 -0.57 -0.96 3.16
N SER A 221 -0.84 -1.46 1.95
CA SER A 221 -1.68 -2.65 1.74
C SER A 221 -1.02 -3.91 2.28
N LEU A 222 0.29 -4.05 2.13
CA LEU A 222 1.07 -5.16 2.67
C LEU A 222 1.05 -5.17 4.20
N ILE A 223 1.30 -4.02 4.83
CA ILE A 223 1.28 -3.86 6.30
C ILE A 223 -0.12 -4.22 6.84
N THR A 224 -1.18 -3.72 6.20
CA THR A 224 -2.56 -4.02 6.58
C THR A 224 -2.87 -5.52 6.45
N ALA A 225 -2.46 -6.13 5.33
CA ALA A 225 -2.65 -7.55 5.09
C ALA A 225 -1.87 -8.41 6.09
N ALA A 226 -0.64 -8.02 6.42
CA ALA A 226 0.19 -8.71 7.39
C ALA A 226 -0.48 -8.75 8.77
N GLY A 227 -1.02 -7.62 9.25
CA GLY A 227 -1.77 -7.58 10.51
C GLY A 227 -2.98 -8.53 10.50
N ALA A 228 -3.79 -8.46 9.44
CA ALA A 228 -4.97 -9.31 9.30
C ALA A 228 -4.63 -10.81 9.24
N TRP A 229 -3.65 -11.18 8.40
CA TRP A 229 -3.21 -12.57 8.28
C TRP A 229 -2.46 -13.07 9.52
N GLY A 230 -1.71 -12.21 10.19
CA GLY A 230 -1.07 -12.53 11.47
C GLY A 230 -2.09 -12.89 12.54
N THR A 231 -3.15 -12.08 12.68
CA THR A 231 -4.29 -12.37 13.56
C THR A 231 -4.95 -13.70 13.20
N TRP A 232 -5.28 -13.90 11.92
CA TRP A 232 -5.94 -15.10 11.43
C TRP A 232 -5.11 -16.37 11.63
N LEU A 233 -3.84 -16.35 11.23
CA LEU A 233 -2.97 -17.53 11.34
C LEU A 233 -2.66 -17.89 12.79
N THR A 234 -2.53 -16.88 13.66
CA THR A 234 -2.37 -17.12 15.10
C THR A 234 -3.64 -17.74 15.66
N LEU A 235 -4.82 -17.22 15.26
CA LEU A 235 -6.10 -17.83 15.64
C LEU A 235 -6.18 -19.30 15.21
N CYS A 236 -5.85 -19.61 13.95
CA CYS A 236 -5.80 -21.01 13.47
C CYS A 236 -4.83 -21.86 14.31
N GLY A 237 -3.65 -21.31 14.64
CA GLY A 237 -2.62 -21.99 15.42
C GLY A 237 -3.07 -22.33 16.84
N VAL A 238 -3.64 -21.37 17.59
CA VAL A 238 -4.09 -21.59 18.96
C VAL A 238 -5.30 -22.52 19.04
N LEU A 239 -6.21 -22.46 18.05
CA LEU A 239 -7.34 -23.39 17.96
C LEU A 239 -6.88 -24.79 17.55
N ALA A 240 -5.88 -24.91 16.69
CA ALA A 240 -5.24 -26.19 16.37
C ALA A 240 -4.41 -26.75 17.55
N ALA A 241 -3.92 -25.89 18.44
CA ALA A 241 -3.25 -26.29 19.68
C ALA A 241 -4.24 -26.71 20.78
N ASP A 242 -5.54 -26.66 20.51
CA ASP A 242 -6.63 -27.03 21.42
C ASP A 242 -6.66 -26.18 22.70
N VAL A 243 -6.34 -24.90 22.55
CA VAL A 243 -6.48 -23.91 23.63
C VAL A 243 -7.96 -23.62 23.85
N ASP A 244 -8.42 -23.76 25.10
CA ASP A 244 -9.84 -23.59 25.45
C ASP A 244 -10.15 -22.23 26.09
N SER A 245 -9.13 -21.52 26.59
CA SER A 245 -9.33 -20.20 27.19
C SER A 245 -9.63 -19.14 26.13
N SER A 246 -10.81 -18.54 26.19
CA SER A 246 -11.23 -17.46 25.31
C SER A 246 -10.26 -16.27 25.34
N ASP A 247 -9.79 -15.93 26.56
CA ASP A 247 -8.87 -14.81 26.75
C ASP A 247 -7.50 -15.11 26.14
N ALA A 248 -6.99 -16.34 26.33
CA ALA A 248 -5.74 -16.75 25.72
C ALA A 248 -5.82 -16.75 24.18
N ILE A 249 -6.95 -17.17 23.62
CA ILE A 249 -7.20 -17.15 22.16
C ILE A 249 -7.20 -15.69 21.68
N LEU A 250 -7.94 -14.79 22.34
CA LEU A 250 -8.05 -13.40 21.95
C LEU A 250 -6.72 -12.68 22.06
N VAL A 251 -6.01 -12.80 23.20
CA VAL A 251 -4.69 -12.19 23.41
C VAL A 251 -3.68 -12.68 22.37
N SER A 252 -3.67 -13.99 22.10
CA SER A 252 -2.78 -14.55 21.09
C SER A 252 -3.05 -14.00 19.71
N ALA A 253 -4.33 -13.88 19.31
CA ALA A 253 -4.74 -13.32 18.03
C ALA A 253 -4.34 -11.83 17.91
N MET A 254 -4.51 -11.05 18.97
CA MET A 254 -4.08 -9.65 19.03
C MET A 254 -2.56 -9.52 18.86
N LEU A 255 -1.80 -10.25 19.66
CA LEU A 255 -0.33 -10.23 19.62
C LEU A 255 0.22 -10.77 18.27
N GLY A 256 -0.40 -11.79 17.71
CA GLY A 256 -0.01 -12.32 16.40
C GLY A 256 -0.21 -11.31 15.27
N GLY A 257 -1.32 -10.58 15.32
CA GLY A 257 -1.59 -9.48 14.41
C GLY A 257 -0.59 -8.33 14.56
N ASP A 258 -0.32 -7.92 15.81
CA ASP A 258 0.66 -6.85 16.12
C ASP A 258 2.07 -7.22 15.65
N ALA A 259 2.50 -8.45 15.94
CA ALA A 259 3.81 -8.94 15.55
C ALA A 259 3.98 -8.93 14.01
N ALA A 260 2.98 -9.42 13.29
CA ALA A 260 3.01 -9.47 11.82
C ALA A 260 2.96 -8.06 11.19
N LEU A 261 2.13 -7.16 11.74
CA LEU A 261 2.04 -5.77 11.31
C LEU A 261 3.37 -5.05 11.51
N LEU A 262 3.96 -5.18 12.72
CA LEU A 262 5.26 -4.56 13.05
C LEU A 262 6.40 -5.16 12.21
N ALA A 263 6.39 -6.47 11.97
CA ALA A 263 7.38 -7.11 11.10
C ALA A 263 7.31 -6.58 9.67
N ALA A 264 6.10 -6.44 9.11
CA ALA A 264 5.91 -5.88 7.77
C ALA A 264 6.32 -4.40 7.70
N ALA A 265 5.96 -3.60 8.71
CA ALA A 265 6.36 -2.20 8.79
C ALA A 265 7.89 -2.04 8.95
N GLY A 266 8.54 -2.91 9.74
CA GLY A 266 9.98 -2.89 9.99
C GLY A 266 10.83 -3.42 8.84
N ALA A 267 10.25 -4.21 7.92
CA ALA A 267 10.95 -4.73 6.74
C ALA A 267 11.33 -3.63 5.73
N GLY A 268 10.74 -2.45 5.86
CA GLY A 268 10.95 -1.32 4.96
C GLY A 268 10.13 -1.42 3.67
N PRO A 269 10.34 -0.49 2.72
CA PRO A 269 9.60 -0.47 1.46
C PRO A 269 9.83 -1.75 0.65
N ALA A 270 8.77 -2.49 0.39
CA ALA A 270 8.82 -3.74 -0.36
C ALA A 270 8.76 -3.52 -1.88
N GLY A 271 8.42 -2.30 -2.32
CA GLY A 271 8.22 -1.98 -3.74
C GLY A 271 7.10 -2.81 -4.40
N ILE A 272 6.19 -3.32 -3.59
CA ILE A 272 5.09 -4.18 -4.03
C ILE A 272 3.90 -3.33 -4.47
N SER A 273 3.25 -3.71 -5.57
CA SER A 273 2.03 -3.02 -6.00
C SER A 273 0.82 -3.43 -5.18
N ARG A 274 -0.13 -2.50 -5.02
CA ARG A 274 -1.40 -2.77 -4.35
C ARG A 274 -2.20 -3.91 -5.02
N ALA A 275 -2.10 -4.01 -6.36
CA ALA A 275 -2.74 -5.06 -7.13
C ALA A 275 -2.19 -6.45 -6.76
N ARG A 276 -0.88 -6.56 -6.64
CA ARG A 276 -0.21 -7.80 -6.24
C ARG A 276 -0.61 -8.23 -4.82
N VAL A 277 -0.62 -7.31 -3.85
CA VAL A 277 -1.08 -7.61 -2.48
C VAL A 277 -2.52 -8.14 -2.48
N ARG A 278 -3.41 -7.57 -3.30
CA ARG A 278 -4.79 -8.05 -3.43
C ARG A 278 -4.86 -9.49 -3.94
N LEU A 279 -4.03 -9.84 -4.93
CA LEU A 279 -3.99 -11.21 -5.46
C LEU A 279 -3.39 -12.20 -4.47
N ILE A 280 -2.37 -11.79 -3.70
CA ILE A 280 -1.83 -12.59 -2.60
C ILE A 280 -2.91 -12.85 -1.55
N ASN A 281 -3.66 -11.82 -1.16
CA ASN A 281 -4.78 -11.96 -0.23
C ASN A 281 -5.88 -12.88 -0.77
N ALA A 282 -6.23 -12.77 -2.06
CA ALA A 282 -7.17 -13.68 -2.70
C ALA A 282 -6.66 -15.13 -2.66
N GLY A 283 -5.37 -15.34 -2.90
CA GLY A 283 -4.72 -16.65 -2.73
C GLY A 283 -4.90 -17.20 -1.32
N GLY A 284 -4.65 -16.37 -0.30
CA GLY A 284 -4.84 -16.76 1.12
C GLY A 284 -6.28 -17.15 1.44
N MET A 285 -7.27 -16.37 0.96
CA MET A 285 -8.70 -16.68 1.14
C MET A 285 -9.08 -17.98 0.46
N VAL A 286 -8.66 -18.19 -0.78
CA VAL A 286 -8.88 -19.44 -1.52
C VAL A 286 -8.22 -20.61 -0.79
N GLY A 287 -6.99 -20.45 -0.31
CA GLY A 287 -6.28 -21.45 0.46
C GLY A 287 -7.00 -21.83 1.75
N ALA A 288 -7.55 -20.85 2.49
CA ALA A 288 -8.37 -21.10 3.68
C ALA A 288 -9.63 -21.91 3.35
N LEU A 289 -10.31 -21.57 2.24
CA LEU A 289 -11.49 -22.32 1.76
C LEU A 289 -11.13 -23.75 1.36
N TYR A 290 -10.00 -23.96 0.69
CA TYR A 290 -9.52 -25.32 0.38
C TYR A 290 -9.14 -26.09 1.64
N GLY A 291 -8.50 -25.45 2.62
CA GLY A 291 -8.22 -26.05 3.91
C GLY A 291 -9.50 -26.51 4.61
N TRP A 292 -10.54 -25.67 4.61
CA TRP A 292 -11.83 -26.01 5.16
C TRP A 292 -12.54 -27.12 4.35
N GLY A 293 -12.55 -27.02 3.03
CA GLY A 293 -13.06 -28.10 2.17
C GLY A 293 -12.38 -29.44 2.42
N ALA A 294 -11.07 -29.44 2.66
CA ALA A 294 -10.31 -30.63 3.00
C ALA A 294 -10.78 -31.25 4.36
N THR A 295 -11.19 -30.44 5.34
CA THR A 295 -11.74 -30.96 6.60
C THR A 295 -13.06 -31.69 6.39
N VAL A 296 -13.93 -31.12 5.56
CA VAL A 296 -15.24 -31.70 5.24
C VAL A 296 -15.09 -33.01 4.45
N LEU A 297 -14.28 -32.97 3.37
CA LEU A 297 -14.07 -34.13 2.49
C LEU A 297 -13.26 -35.25 3.16
N GLY A 298 -12.34 -34.88 4.07
CA GLY A 298 -11.50 -35.83 4.81
C GLY A 298 -12.14 -36.33 6.10
N GLU A 299 -13.39 -35.97 6.39
CA GLU A 299 -14.12 -36.35 7.62
C GLU A 299 -13.27 -36.08 8.88
N ILE A 300 -12.57 -34.90 8.90
CA ILE A 300 -11.69 -34.51 10.00
C ILE A 300 -12.53 -33.91 11.13
N ASP A 301 -12.98 -34.75 12.06
CA ASP A 301 -13.83 -34.33 13.17
C ASP A 301 -13.10 -33.64 14.32
N SER A 302 -11.76 -33.74 14.37
CA SER A 302 -10.99 -33.11 15.42
C SER A 302 -10.81 -31.61 15.20
N LYS A 303 -11.08 -30.79 16.24
CA LYS A 303 -10.85 -29.35 16.26
C LYS A 303 -9.42 -29.01 15.81
N ARG A 304 -8.43 -29.76 16.34
CA ARG A 304 -7.01 -29.61 15.98
C ARG A 304 -6.75 -29.82 14.49
N GLY A 305 -7.28 -30.89 13.93
CA GLY A 305 -7.11 -31.23 12.50
C GLY A 305 -7.79 -30.25 11.59
N GLY A 306 -9.01 -29.83 11.92
CA GLY A 306 -9.77 -28.84 11.15
C GLY A 306 -9.07 -27.48 11.07
N TRP A 307 -8.73 -26.88 12.19
CA TRP A 307 -8.04 -25.60 12.20
C TRP A 307 -6.62 -25.67 11.65
N GLY A 308 -5.92 -26.79 11.87
CA GLY A 308 -4.63 -27.05 11.26
C GLY A 308 -4.70 -27.07 9.73
N ALA A 309 -5.68 -27.76 9.15
CA ALA A 309 -5.89 -27.80 7.70
C ALA A 309 -6.22 -26.42 7.12
N VAL A 310 -7.07 -25.64 7.81
CA VAL A 310 -7.39 -24.26 7.41
C VAL A 310 -6.14 -23.37 7.44
N GLY A 311 -5.34 -23.43 8.51
CA GLY A 311 -4.10 -22.66 8.63
C GLY A 311 -3.08 -23.02 7.55
N ILE A 312 -2.85 -24.32 7.31
CA ILE A 312 -1.94 -24.81 6.26
C ILE A 312 -2.44 -24.38 4.88
N GLY A 313 -3.74 -24.54 4.61
CA GLY A 313 -4.35 -24.10 3.37
C GLY A 313 -4.15 -22.59 3.14
N THR A 314 -4.37 -21.78 4.19
CA THR A 314 -4.14 -20.33 4.14
C THR A 314 -2.70 -19.99 3.76
N VAL A 315 -1.71 -20.59 4.45
CA VAL A 315 -0.29 -20.36 4.17
C VAL A 315 0.07 -20.79 2.75
N ALA A 316 -0.39 -21.94 2.32
CA ALA A 316 -0.17 -22.45 0.96
C ALA A 316 -0.78 -21.50 -0.09
N GLY A 317 -2.00 -20.99 0.16
CA GLY A 317 -2.67 -20.04 -0.73
C GLY A 317 -1.96 -18.70 -0.81
N LEU A 318 -1.50 -18.15 0.34
CA LEU A 318 -0.68 -16.91 0.36
C LEU A 318 0.64 -17.11 -0.40
N ALA A 319 1.33 -18.23 -0.18
CA ALA A 319 2.56 -18.56 -0.86
C ALA A 319 2.35 -18.75 -2.37
N ALA A 320 1.29 -19.44 -2.77
CA ALA A 320 0.93 -19.60 -4.18
C ALA A 320 0.59 -18.24 -4.83
N GLY A 321 -0.19 -17.40 -4.16
CA GLY A 321 -0.49 -16.04 -4.62
C GLY A 321 0.78 -15.21 -4.79
N ALA A 322 1.69 -15.24 -3.83
CA ALA A 322 2.97 -14.52 -3.90
C ALA A 322 3.86 -15.04 -5.05
N TYR A 323 3.91 -16.37 -5.23
CA TYR A 323 4.68 -16.98 -6.30
C TYR A 323 4.14 -16.69 -7.69
N LEU A 324 2.82 -16.83 -7.89
CA LEU A 324 2.16 -16.61 -9.17
C LEU A 324 2.19 -15.14 -9.61
N THR A 325 2.33 -14.23 -8.65
CA THR A 325 2.35 -12.78 -8.92
C THR A 325 3.75 -12.16 -8.83
N ARG A 326 4.81 -12.98 -8.69
CA ARG A 326 6.19 -12.49 -8.46
C ARG A 326 6.70 -11.54 -9.54
N ASP A 327 6.23 -11.73 -10.78
CA ASP A 327 6.68 -10.96 -11.94
C ASP A 327 5.83 -9.69 -12.18
N MET A 328 4.79 -9.45 -11.36
CA MET A 328 3.88 -8.31 -11.56
C MET A 328 4.52 -6.95 -11.22
N ASP A 329 5.45 -6.91 -10.28
CA ASP A 329 6.14 -5.68 -9.88
C ASP A 329 7.54 -5.56 -10.52
N GLY A 330 7.94 -6.56 -11.32
CA GLY A 330 9.07 -6.47 -12.20
C GLY A 330 8.73 -5.43 -13.26
N GLY A 331 9.37 -4.27 -13.22
CA GLY A 331 9.34 -3.37 -14.36
C GLY A 331 9.73 -4.18 -15.61
N PRO A 332 9.24 -3.81 -16.81
CA PRO A 332 9.49 -4.56 -18.02
C PRO A 332 10.99 -4.87 -18.12
N SER A 333 11.30 -6.15 -18.25
CA SER A 333 12.69 -6.56 -18.47
C SER A 333 13.16 -5.85 -19.75
N LYS A 334 14.48 -5.64 -19.86
CA LYS A 334 15.03 -5.06 -21.08
C LYS A 334 14.53 -5.81 -22.34
N ALA A 335 14.31 -7.13 -22.22
CA ALA A 335 13.76 -7.98 -23.26
C ALA A 335 12.26 -7.71 -23.51
N ASP A 336 11.46 -7.49 -22.46
CA ASP A 336 10.02 -7.23 -22.59
C ASP A 336 9.76 -5.85 -23.15
N PHE A 337 10.61 -4.86 -22.83
CA PHE A 337 10.57 -3.53 -23.41
C PHE A 337 10.77 -3.59 -24.94
N PHE A 338 11.78 -4.31 -25.42
CA PHE A 338 12.04 -4.48 -26.84
C PHE A 338 11.04 -5.41 -27.54
N ALA A 339 10.45 -6.38 -26.83
CA ALA A 339 9.42 -7.25 -27.37
C ALA A 339 8.06 -6.55 -27.53
N ALA A 340 7.71 -5.64 -26.61
CA ALA A 340 6.47 -4.84 -26.68
C ALA A 340 6.53 -3.75 -27.75
N GLU A 341 7.72 -3.27 -28.11
CA GLU A 341 7.97 -2.26 -29.15
C GLU A 341 8.38 -2.84 -30.50
N ALA A 342 8.35 -4.15 -30.69
CA ALA A 342 8.40 -4.70 -32.05
C ALA A 342 7.17 -4.13 -32.79
N PRO A 343 7.35 -3.16 -33.72
CA PRO A 343 6.21 -2.57 -34.38
C PRO A 343 5.51 -3.69 -35.14
N THR A 344 4.28 -3.99 -34.81
CA THR A 344 3.35 -4.70 -35.68
C THR A 344 2.97 -3.79 -36.86
N ALA A 345 3.91 -3.02 -37.37
CA ALA A 345 3.84 -2.42 -38.67
C ALA A 345 4.16 -3.53 -39.68
N ALA A 346 3.21 -4.40 -39.95
CA ALA A 346 3.23 -5.20 -41.14
C ALA A 346 3.22 -4.21 -42.33
N LEU A 347 4.40 -3.93 -42.86
CA LEU A 347 4.55 -3.19 -44.10
C LEU A 347 3.99 -4.07 -45.19
N THR A 348 2.69 -4.00 -45.41
CA THR A 348 2.06 -4.65 -46.55
C THR A 348 2.33 -3.78 -47.76
N VAL A 349 3.43 -4.04 -48.45
CA VAL A 349 3.71 -3.43 -49.77
C VAL A 349 2.77 -4.08 -50.76
N THR A 350 1.60 -3.49 -50.98
CA THR A 350 0.80 -3.77 -52.17
C THR A 350 1.29 -2.89 -53.29
N PRO A 351 1.40 -3.42 -54.56
CA PRO A 351 2.09 -2.72 -55.66
C PRO A 351 1.43 -1.44 -56.14
N ARG A 352 0.42 -0.90 -55.49
CA ARG A 352 -0.32 0.27 -55.98
C ARG A 352 -0.76 1.33 -54.96
N LEU A 353 -0.60 1.16 -53.66
CA LEU A 353 -0.96 2.23 -52.74
C LEU A 353 -0.26 2.02 -51.37
N VAL A 354 0.51 3.00 -50.95
CA VAL A 354 0.97 3.12 -49.54
C VAL A 354 -0.18 3.73 -48.79
N ALA A 355 -0.96 2.92 -48.07
CA ALA A 355 -1.96 3.41 -47.14
C ALA A 355 -1.37 3.40 -45.73
N TYR A 356 -1.15 4.55 -45.13
CA TYR A 356 -0.86 4.73 -43.72
C TYR A 356 -2.19 4.63 -42.96
N SER A 357 -2.40 3.56 -42.18
CA SER A 357 -3.47 3.51 -41.21
C SER A 357 -2.85 3.77 -39.81
N VAL A 358 -3.19 4.90 -39.24
CA VAL A 358 -2.93 5.19 -37.81
C VAL A 358 -4.14 4.66 -37.06
N PRO A 359 -4.00 3.71 -36.13
CA PRO A 359 -5.09 3.36 -35.21
C PRO A 359 -5.30 4.48 -34.21
N PHE A 360 -6.54 4.86 -34.02
CA PHE A 360 -7.00 5.78 -32.98
C PHE A 360 -7.08 5.08 -31.64
#